data_c2cc22734530111bf522464af10b5ca3
#
_entry.id   c2cc22734530111bf522464af10b5ca3
#
_cell.length_a   1.000
_cell.length_b   1.000
_cell.length_c   1.000
_cell.angle_alpha   90.00
_cell.angle_beta   90.00
_cell.angle_gamma   90.00
#
_symmetry.space_group_name_H-M   'P 1'
#
loop_
_entity.id
_entity.type
_entity.pdbx_description
1 polymer ?
#
loop_
_entity_poly.entity_id
_entity_poly.type
_entity_poly.pdbx_seq_one_letter_code
_entity_poly.pdbx_strand_id
1 'polypeptide(L)'
;MQRIRSLTHSDFPLKKPLKKGIATMTITTSDNASSIAELERLKVLNNGKKVSLTFSDAEFERRLSGLRRIMVEKSLDAVVLTSYHSIKYYSDFLFTYFGRSYAMVVTKDDTVTVTANIAAGMPWRRSYGDNVVYTDWRRDNYIFAIQEVLRTRGINPRRIGVEDDSLPLDNRNKIQAAFESATLVDVAQAAMRQRMIKSAEEIEVIKHGARIGDLGGEAIRNAITAGITEYEVALIGTEAMVHEIARTFPDSEIRDTWVWFQSGINTDGAHNWATTRKIQEHDILSLNCFPMTSGYYTALERTLFYGEPDARSLELWNINVEVHKRGLELIKPGAVCKDIAAELNEIYVGHGLLANRTFGYGH
;
A
#
# COMPACT_ATOMS: atom_id res chain seq x y z
N MET A 1 22.93 -28.19 17.21
CA MET A 1 21.68 -27.97 17.97
C MET A 1 22.01 -27.22 19.24
N GLN A 2 22.03 -25.91 19.23
CA GLN A 2 22.14 -25.07 20.43
C GLN A 2 20.72 -24.73 20.87
N ARG A 3 20.40 -25.12 22.11
CA ARG A 3 19.12 -24.82 22.77
C ARG A 3 19.02 -23.31 23.01
N ILE A 4 18.04 -22.67 22.38
CA ILE A 4 17.61 -21.31 22.76
C ILE A 4 16.96 -21.45 24.15
N ARG A 5 17.52 -20.77 25.16
CA ARG A 5 16.90 -20.66 26.49
C ARG A 5 15.72 -19.71 26.39
N SER A 6 14.57 -20.12 26.86
CA SER A 6 13.42 -19.23 27.04
C SER A 6 13.79 -18.19 28.11
N LEU A 7 13.74 -16.91 27.70
CA LEU A 7 13.88 -15.79 28.63
C LEU A 7 12.56 -15.63 29.40
N THR A 8 12.64 -15.73 30.74
CA THR A 8 11.50 -15.47 31.60
C THR A 8 11.50 -14.00 32.06
N HIS A 9 10.36 -13.51 32.54
CA HIS A 9 10.15 -12.12 32.96
C HIS A 9 11.11 -11.65 34.10
N SER A 10 11.87 -12.58 34.73
CA SER A 10 12.86 -12.34 35.77
C SER A 10 14.25 -11.91 35.25
N ASP A 11 14.50 -12.03 33.93
CA ASP A 11 15.83 -11.81 33.36
C ASP A 11 16.12 -10.35 32.96
N PHE A 12 15.15 -9.44 33.18
CA PHE A 12 15.34 -8.01 33.00
C PHE A 12 15.46 -7.30 34.37
N PRO A 13 16.64 -6.94 34.83
CA PRO A 13 16.78 -6.17 36.06
C PRO A 13 16.41 -4.71 35.82
N LEU A 14 15.14 -4.37 35.97
CA LEU A 14 14.70 -3.00 36.17
C LEU A 14 15.02 -2.52 37.57
N LYS A 15 16.30 -2.28 37.89
CA LYS A 15 16.70 -1.49 39.07
C LYS A 15 18.16 -1.02 38.95
N LYS A 16 18.35 0.11 38.24
CA LYS A 16 19.31 1.12 38.70
C LYS A 16 18.61 2.46 38.72
N PRO A 17 18.61 3.20 39.83
CA PRO A 17 18.07 4.56 39.85
C PRO A 17 18.93 5.41 38.93
N LEU A 18 18.29 6.09 37.99
CA LEU A 18 18.89 7.15 37.16
C LEU A 18 19.52 8.16 38.13
N LYS A 19 20.83 8.33 38.07
CA LYS A 19 21.55 9.37 38.82
C LYS A 19 20.90 10.72 38.44
N LYS A 20 20.50 11.47 39.46
CA LYS A 20 20.13 12.88 39.39
C LYS A 20 21.20 13.65 38.61
N GLY A 21 20.87 14.18 37.47
CA GLY A 21 21.78 14.95 36.62
C GLY A 21 21.19 15.28 35.27
N ILE A 22 19.85 15.34 35.13
CA ILE A 22 19.24 16.02 34.01
C ILE A 22 19.20 17.50 34.40
N ALA A 23 20.16 18.28 33.91
CA ALA A 23 20.03 19.73 33.94
C ALA A 23 18.72 20.09 33.24
N THR A 24 17.75 20.59 34.00
CA THR A 24 16.53 21.18 33.44
C THR A 24 16.97 22.45 32.73
N MET A 25 17.15 22.34 31.42
CA MET A 25 17.38 23.48 30.58
C MET A 25 16.08 24.29 30.55
N THR A 26 16.02 25.32 31.36
CA THR A 26 14.92 26.29 31.35
C THR A 26 15.06 27.10 30.08
N ILE A 27 14.32 26.71 29.04
CA ILE A 27 14.25 27.48 27.80
C ILE A 27 13.34 28.66 28.05
N THR A 28 13.91 29.85 28.10
CA THR A 28 13.14 31.09 28.18
C THR A 28 12.46 31.35 26.82
N THR A 29 11.18 31.65 26.85
CA THR A 29 10.29 31.73 25.67
C THR A 29 10.61 32.87 24.69
N SER A 30 11.47 33.81 25.02
CA SER A 30 11.84 34.94 24.15
C SER A 30 12.93 34.62 23.13
N ASP A 31 13.83 33.67 23.41
CA ASP A 31 14.93 33.34 22.50
C ASP A 31 14.57 32.27 21.48
N ASN A 32 13.46 31.55 21.68
CA ASN A 32 13.03 30.46 20.82
C ASN A 32 12.36 30.90 19.52
N ALA A 33 11.69 32.04 19.46
CA ALA A 33 10.95 32.46 18.26
C ALA A 33 11.88 32.89 17.12
N SER A 34 12.99 33.56 17.43
CA SER A 34 14.00 33.94 16.45
C SER A 34 14.82 32.73 15.98
N SER A 35 15.18 31.82 16.88
CA SER A 35 15.94 30.62 16.53
C SER A 35 15.17 29.61 15.64
N ILE A 36 13.85 29.49 15.84
CA ILE A 36 13.01 28.64 14.97
C ILE A 36 12.84 29.26 13.57
N ALA A 37 12.83 30.58 13.44
CA ALA A 37 12.73 31.26 12.15
C ALA A 37 13.96 31.04 11.26
N GLU A 38 15.12 30.78 11.86
CA GLU A 38 16.40 30.54 11.19
C GLU A 38 16.64 29.07 10.82
N LEU A 39 15.81 28.13 11.32
CA LEU A 39 15.96 26.72 11.02
C LEU A 39 15.67 26.44 9.55
N GLU A 40 16.51 25.62 8.98
CA GLU A 40 16.39 25.17 7.59
C GLU A 40 15.06 24.47 7.37
N ARG A 41 14.28 24.93 6.39
CA ARG A 41 12.96 24.37 6.05
C ARG A 41 13.02 23.18 5.11
N LEU A 42 14.11 23.07 4.34
CA LEU A 42 14.30 22.07 3.30
C LEU A 42 15.75 21.58 3.30
N LYS A 43 15.94 20.28 3.06
CA LYS A 43 17.25 19.64 2.96
C LYS A 43 17.31 18.74 1.72
N VAL A 44 18.52 18.56 1.20
CA VAL A 44 18.85 17.52 0.24
C VAL A 44 19.77 16.52 0.94
N LEU A 45 19.31 15.29 1.10
CA LEU A 45 20.02 14.26 1.84
C LEU A 45 20.33 13.06 0.95
N ASN A 46 21.50 13.08 0.33
CA ASN A 46 22.02 11.98 -0.51
C ASN A 46 22.86 11.03 0.34
N ASN A 47 22.23 10.41 1.33
CA ASN A 47 22.89 9.58 2.32
C ASN A 47 22.90 8.09 1.92
N GLY A 48 24.09 7.54 1.70
CA GLY A 48 24.33 6.16 1.32
C GLY A 48 24.14 5.89 -0.18
N LYS A 49 24.28 4.65 -0.59
CA LYS A 49 24.07 4.21 -1.97
C LYS A 49 22.61 3.92 -2.23
N LYS A 50 22.13 4.19 -3.44
CA LYS A 50 20.82 3.72 -3.89
C LYS A 50 20.80 2.19 -3.90
N VAL A 51 19.68 1.61 -3.41
CA VAL A 51 19.43 0.17 -3.53
C VAL A 51 18.95 -0.16 -4.93
N SER A 52 19.00 -1.42 -5.31
CA SER A 52 18.35 -1.90 -6.52
C SER A 52 16.84 -1.72 -6.38
N LEU A 53 16.23 -0.97 -7.28
CA LEU A 53 14.77 -0.81 -7.31
C LEU A 53 14.12 -2.06 -7.91
N THR A 54 12.83 -2.25 -7.66
CA THR A 54 12.09 -3.42 -8.15
C THR A 54 11.96 -3.41 -9.67
N PHE A 55 11.84 -2.22 -10.25
CA PHE A 55 11.66 -2.03 -11.69
C PHE A 55 12.89 -1.40 -12.31
N SER A 56 13.09 -1.63 -13.60
CA SER A 56 14.17 -1.03 -14.37
C SER A 56 13.95 0.48 -14.55
N ASP A 57 15.05 1.20 -14.83
CA ASP A 57 14.99 2.62 -15.20
C ASP A 57 14.10 2.83 -16.44
N ALA A 58 14.14 1.90 -17.39
CA ALA A 58 13.31 1.94 -18.59
C ALA A 58 11.80 1.88 -18.26
N GLU A 59 11.42 1.09 -17.26
CA GLU A 59 10.04 1.01 -16.80
C GLU A 59 9.61 2.31 -16.10
N PHE A 60 10.46 2.92 -15.25
CA PHE A 60 10.13 4.22 -14.66
C PHE A 60 10.01 5.31 -15.73
N GLU A 61 10.89 5.34 -16.72
CA GLU A 61 10.77 6.30 -17.85
C GLU A 61 9.51 6.06 -18.67
N ARG A 62 9.09 4.82 -18.89
CA ARG A 62 7.82 4.49 -19.54
C ARG A 62 6.64 5.08 -18.77
N ARG A 63 6.64 4.90 -17.44
CA ARG A 63 5.59 5.42 -16.55
C ARG A 63 5.55 6.94 -16.57
N LEU A 64 6.70 7.59 -16.39
CA LEU A 64 6.82 9.05 -16.39
C LEU A 64 6.47 9.65 -17.76
N SER A 65 6.89 9.03 -18.87
CA SER A 65 6.50 9.44 -20.22
C SER A 65 4.99 9.38 -20.41
N GLY A 66 4.32 8.39 -19.81
CA GLY A 66 2.86 8.32 -19.80
C GLY A 66 2.22 9.51 -19.09
N LEU A 67 2.71 9.84 -17.89
CA LEU A 67 2.23 10.99 -17.14
C LEU A 67 2.53 12.33 -17.86
N ARG A 68 3.71 12.45 -18.46
CA ARG A 68 4.08 13.64 -19.25
C ARG A 68 3.18 13.82 -20.49
N ARG A 69 2.70 12.74 -21.13
CA ARG A 69 1.65 12.85 -22.16
C ARG A 69 0.36 13.44 -21.60
N ILE A 70 -0.08 13.00 -20.43
CA ILE A 70 -1.24 13.61 -19.73
C ILE A 70 -1.00 15.09 -19.45
N MET A 71 0.22 15.47 -19.06
CA MET A 71 0.58 16.88 -18.87
C MET A 71 0.42 17.68 -20.15
N VAL A 72 0.88 17.17 -21.28
CA VAL A 72 0.72 17.83 -22.57
C VAL A 72 -0.76 17.95 -22.95
N GLU A 73 -1.52 16.87 -22.86
CA GLU A 73 -2.95 16.83 -23.20
C GLU A 73 -3.78 17.83 -22.39
N LYS A 74 -3.45 17.99 -21.10
CA LYS A 74 -4.15 18.89 -20.18
C LYS A 74 -3.46 20.26 -20.04
N SER A 75 -2.38 20.52 -20.80
CA SER A 75 -1.58 21.75 -20.75
C SER A 75 -1.10 22.07 -19.32
N LEU A 76 -0.50 21.09 -18.63
CA LEU A 76 0.00 21.23 -17.27
C LEU A 76 1.49 21.60 -17.26
N ASP A 77 1.85 22.54 -16.40
CA ASP A 77 3.25 22.94 -16.17
C ASP A 77 3.97 21.98 -15.20
N ALA A 78 3.21 21.40 -14.28
CA ALA A 78 3.68 20.41 -13.31
C ALA A 78 2.52 19.51 -12.86
N VAL A 79 2.86 18.37 -12.27
CA VAL A 79 1.93 17.49 -11.53
C VAL A 79 2.44 17.29 -10.12
N VAL A 80 1.56 17.41 -9.13
CA VAL A 80 1.81 17.12 -7.72
C VAL A 80 0.99 15.90 -7.34
N LEU A 81 1.64 14.73 -7.30
CA LEU A 81 1.04 13.48 -6.88
C LEU A 81 1.17 13.35 -5.35
N THR A 82 0.11 12.93 -4.70
CA THR A 82 0.05 12.82 -3.23
C THR A 82 -0.49 11.47 -2.77
N SER A 83 -1.08 10.68 -3.66
CA SER A 83 -1.54 9.36 -3.32
C SER A 83 -0.37 8.40 -3.12
N TYR A 84 -0.52 7.52 -2.14
CA TYR A 84 0.42 6.45 -1.89
C TYR A 84 0.71 5.60 -3.15
N HIS A 85 -0.34 5.27 -3.89
CA HIS A 85 -0.23 4.45 -5.10
C HIS A 85 0.54 5.15 -6.21
N SER A 86 0.27 6.43 -6.44
CA SER A 86 0.96 7.17 -7.50
C SER A 86 2.41 7.46 -7.15
N ILE A 87 2.71 7.87 -5.92
CA ILE A 87 4.10 8.07 -5.49
C ILE A 87 4.89 6.77 -5.65
N LYS A 88 4.35 5.64 -5.15
CA LYS A 88 5.00 4.33 -5.32
C LYS A 88 5.15 3.95 -6.79
N TYR A 89 4.13 4.13 -7.61
CA TYR A 89 4.15 3.76 -9.03
C TYR A 89 5.20 4.52 -9.83
N TYR A 90 5.31 5.84 -9.61
CA TYR A 90 6.20 6.69 -10.40
C TYR A 90 7.61 6.86 -9.82
N SER A 91 7.83 6.52 -8.55
CA SER A 91 9.14 6.71 -7.91
C SER A 91 9.68 5.50 -7.15
N ASP A 92 8.95 4.42 -7.04
CA ASP A 92 9.24 3.26 -6.17
C ASP A 92 9.25 3.57 -4.67
N PHE A 93 9.02 4.82 -4.27
CA PHE A 93 9.07 5.20 -2.86
C PHE A 93 7.84 4.70 -2.10
N LEU A 94 8.09 3.85 -1.12
CA LEU A 94 7.09 3.30 -0.22
C LEU A 94 7.18 4.03 1.13
N PHE A 95 6.20 4.87 1.44
CA PHE A 95 6.21 5.67 2.67
C PHE A 95 5.17 5.23 3.68
N THR A 96 5.35 5.65 4.93
CA THR A 96 4.37 5.41 5.98
C THR A 96 3.14 6.31 5.77
N TYR A 97 1.97 5.71 5.62
CA TYR A 97 0.73 6.40 5.20
C TYR A 97 0.13 7.33 6.25
N PHE A 98 0.66 7.41 7.45
CA PHE A 98 0.12 8.26 8.53
C PHE A 98 1.11 9.31 9.01
N GLY A 99 0.60 10.38 9.57
CA GLY A 99 1.34 11.37 10.37
C GLY A 99 2.04 12.47 9.59
N ARG A 100 2.48 12.25 8.35
CA ARG A 100 3.17 13.25 7.53
C ARG A 100 2.65 13.26 6.10
N SER A 101 2.72 14.41 5.45
CA SER A 101 2.37 14.55 4.04
C SER A 101 3.59 14.23 3.16
N TYR A 102 3.34 13.52 2.08
CA TYR A 102 4.33 13.20 1.05
C TYR A 102 3.81 13.62 -0.31
N ALA A 103 4.70 13.97 -1.21
CA ALA A 103 4.36 14.28 -2.59
C ALA A 103 5.44 13.81 -3.55
N MET A 104 5.08 13.74 -4.81
CA MET A 104 6.00 13.66 -5.93
C MET A 104 5.66 14.78 -6.88
N VAL A 105 6.61 15.66 -7.17
CA VAL A 105 6.48 16.71 -8.15
C VAL A 105 7.07 16.20 -9.45
N VAL A 106 6.27 16.18 -10.51
CA VAL A 106 6.70 15.79 -11.86
C VAL A 106 6.64 17.01 -12.75
N THR A 107 7.74 17.26 -13.44
CA THR A 107 7.86 18.31 -14.42
C THR A 107 8.07 17.72 -15.82
N LYS A 108 8.18 18.57 -16.82
CA LYS A 108 8.50 18.14 -18.18
C LYS A 108 9.82 17.33 -18.22
N ASP A 109 10.82 17.73 -17.45
CA ASP A 109 12.18 17.25 -17.60
C ASP A 109 12.64 16.32 -16.47
N ASP A 110 12.07 16.47 -15.26
CA ASP A 110 12.51 15.70 -14.09
C ASP A 110 11.38 15.33 -13.14
N THR A 111 11.74 14.70 -12.04
CA THR A 111 10.84 14.25 -10.98
C THR A 111 11.52 14.30 -9.62
N VAL A 112 10.80 14.78 -8.62
CA VAL A 112 11.30 14.94 -7.26
C VAL A 112 10.30 14.45 -6.25
N THR A 113 10.70 13.52 -5.38
CA THR A 113 9.91 13.16 -4.21
C THR A 113 10.11 14.21 -3.10
N VAL A 114 9.01 14.65 -2.51
CA VAL A 114 8.97 15.58 -1.37
C VAL A 114 8.61 14.78 -0.14
N THR A 115 9.54 14.66 0.80
CA THR A 115 9.43 13.75 1.93
C THR A 115 9.67 14.44 3.27
N ALA A 116 9.11 13.90 4.35
CA ALA A 116 9.29 14.43 5.69
C ALA A 116 10.67 14.05 6.27
N ASN A 117 11.23 14.89 7.11
CA ASN A 117 12.53 14.67 7.73
C ASN A 117 12.61 13.39 8.60
N ILE A 118 11.50 12.91 9.11
CA ILE A 118 11.45 11.62 9.83
C ILE A 118 11.85 10.42 8.94
N ALA A 119 11.66 10.54 7.63
CA ALA A 119 12.07 9.54 6.64
C ALA A 119 13.46 9.84 6.03
N ALA A 120 14.17 10.85 6.53
CA ALA A 120 15.43 11.34 5.98
C ALA A 120 16.44 10.23 5.65
N GLY A 121 17.03 10.29 4.45
CA GLY A 121 17.97 9.31 3.94
C GLY A 121 17.35 8.08 3.27
N MET A 122 16.19 7.62 3.68
CA MET A 122 15.49 6.50 3.05
C MET A 122 15.00 6.86 1.64
N PRO A 123 14.33 8.01 1.41
CA PRO A 123 13.84 8.37 0.08
C PRO A 123 14.95 8.43 -0.98
N TRP A 124 16.09 8.97 -0.65
CA TRP A 124 17.25 8.98 -1.57
C TRP A 124 17.65 7.57 -1.98
N ARG A 125 17.77 6.67 -1.01
CA ARG A 125 18.23 5.31 -1.28
C ARG A 125 17.22 4.45 -2.04
N ARG A 126 15.91 4.74 -1.88
CA ARG A 126 14.82 3.86 -2.28
C ARG A 126 13.83 4.48 -3.25
N SER A 127 14.21 5.55 -3.94
CA SER A 127 13.35 6.14 -4.96
C SER A 127 14.08 6.38 -6.27
N TYR A 128 13.32 6.30 -7.34
CA TYR A 128 13.70 6.78 -8.66
C TYR A 128 13.59 8.31 -8.70
N GLY A 129 14.53 8.97 -9.39
CA GLY A 129 14.59 10.43 -9.46
C GLY A 129 15.25 11.08 -8.24
N ASP A 130 15.03 12.37 -8.10
CA ASP A 130 15.56 13.20 -7.02
C ASP A 130 14.65 13.19 -5.78
N ASN A 131 15.21 13.64 -4.67
CA ASN A 131 14.48 13.78 -3.42
C ASN A 131 14.80 15.09 -2.71
N VAL A 132 13.79 15.72 -2.10
CA VAL A 132 13.96 16.78 -1.13
C VAL A 132 13.25 16.41 0.17
N VAL A 133 13.83 16.84 1.27
CA VAL A 133 13.32 16.53 2.63
C VAL A 133 12.91 17.83 3.29
N TYR A 134 11.62 17.97 3.63
CA TYR A 134 11.17 19.11 4.43
C TYR A 134 11.31 18.82 5.91
N THR A 135 11.61 19.86 6.70
CA THR A 135 11.72 19.77 8.15
C THR A 135 10.38 20.01 8.83
N ASP A 136 10.16 19.42 10.00
CA ASP A 136 8.86 19.41 10.71
C ASP A 136 8.62 20.64 11.62
N TRP A 137 9.49 21.64 11.58
CA TRP A 137 9.39 22.81 12.46
C TRP A 137 8.16 23.68 12.22
N ARG A 138 7.64 23.66 10.97
CA ARG A 138 6.40 24.36 10.60
C ARG A 138 5.51 23.43 9.78
N ARG A 139 4.21 23.52 10.00
CA ARG A 139 3.21 22.69 9.30
C ARG A 139 3.17 22.92 7.79
N ASP A 140 3.52 24.13 7.33
CA ASP A 140 3.52 24.51 5.92
C ASP A 140 4.83 24.19 5.18
N ASN A 141 5.84 23.62 5.86
CA ASN A 141 7.10 23.27 5.22
C ASN A 141 6.92 22.26 4.09
N TYR A 142 5.92 21.40 4.16
CA TYR A 142 5.52 20.51 3.07
C TYR A 142 5.15 21.29 1.79
N ILE A 143 4.29 22.30 1.93
CA ILE A 143 3.86 23.15 0.81
C ILE A 143 5.02 24.01 0.31
N PHE A 144 5.81 24.57 1.22
CA PHE A 144 7.04 25.31 0.88
C PHE A 144 7.99 24.43 0.05
N ALA A 145 8.17 23.16 0.40
CA ALA A 145 9.04 22.25 -0.36
C ALA A 145 8.54 22.06 -1.80
N ILE A 146 7.24 21.92 -2.02
CA ILE A 146 6.65 21.85 -3.36
C ILE A 146 6.93 23.13 -4.15
N GLN A 147 6.76 24.30 -3.51
CA GLN A 147 7.06 25.61 -4.14
C GLN A 147 8.54 25.70 -4.52
N GLU A 148 9.46 25.33 -3.63
CA GLU A 148 10.91 25.39 -3.87
C GLU A 148 11.37 24.44 -4.97
N VAL A 149 10.78 23.24 -5.06
CA VAL A 149 11.04 22.33 -6.18
C VAL A 149 10.72 22.96 -7.51
N LEU A 150 9.60 23.66 -7.65
CA LEU A 150 9.22 24.33 -8.88
C LEU A 150 10.03 25.61 -9.12
N ARG A 151 10.25 26.41 -8.08
CA ARG A 151 11.02 27.65 -8.14
C ARG A 151 12.47 27.41 -8.59
N THR A 152 13.15 26.42 -8.04
CA THR A 152 14.53 26.08 -8.38
C THR A 152 14.69 25.56 -9.82
N ARG A 153 13.59 25.15 -10.45
CA ARG A 153 13.51 24.75 -11.86
C ARG A 153 13.03 25.86 -12.78
N GLY A 154 12.86 27.07 -12.25
CA GLY A 154 12.37 28.22 -13.02
C GLY A 154 10.91 28.10 -13.47
N ILE A 155 10.13 27.21 -12.83
CA ILE A 155 8.73 26.98 -13.19
C ILE A 155 7.83 27.87 -12.32
N ASN A 156 7.11 28.78 -12.98
CA ASN A 156 6.00 29.53 -12.40
C ASN A 156 4.70 28.98 -12.99
N PRO A 157 4.06 27.99 -12.33
CA PRO A 157 3.01 27.22 -12.97
C PRO A 157 1.71 28.05 -13.07
N ARG A 158 1.02 27.91 -14.20
CA ARG A 158 -0.35 28.38 -14.42
C ARG A 158 -1.37 27.25 -14.27
N ARG A 159 -0.95 26.00 -14.49
CA ARG A 159 -1.80 24.82 -14.38
C ARG A 159 -1.02 23.69 -13.71
N ILE A 160 -1.54 23.23 -12.58
CA ILE A 160 -0.93 22.13 -11.80
C ILE A 160 -1.89 20.96 -11.76
N GLY A 161 -1.42 19.79 -12.19
CA GLY A 161 -2.15 18.54 -12.03
C GLY A 161 -2.13 18.09 -10.56
N VAL A 162 -3.27 17.69 -10.01
CA VAL A 162 -3.42 17.12 -8.67
C VAL A 162 -4.37 15.92 -8.70
N GLU A 163 -4.35 15.08 -7.66
CA GLU A 163 -5.23 13.92 -7.53
C GLU A 163 -6.40 14.27 -6.60
N ASP A 164 -7.50 14.76 -7.17
CA ASP A 164 -8.67 15.22 -6.38
C ASP A 164 -9.39 14.07 -5.63
N ASP A 165 -9.15 12.81 -6.00
CA ASP A 165 -9.70 11.62 -5.33
C ASP A 165 -8.94 11.21 -4.05
N SER A 166 -7.73 11.70 -3.85
CA SER A 166 -6.86 11.29 -2.75
C SER A 166 -6.21 12.46 -2.00
N LEU A 167 -6.22 13.66 -2.57
CA LEU A 167 -5.65 14.86 -1.94
C LEU A 167 -6.62 15.43 -0.90
N PRO A 168 -6.26 15.43 0.42
CA PRO A 168 -7.08 16.03 1.45
C PRO A 168 -7.42 17.48 1.13
N LEU A 169 -8.66 17.89 1.38
CA LEU A 169 -9.16 19.24 1.08
C LEU A 169 -8.29 20.35 1.67
N ASP A 170 -7.80 20.17 2.89
CA ASP A 170 -6.90 21.12 3.55
C ASP A 170 -5.58 21.29 2.76
N ASN A 171 -4.98 20.21 2.33
CA ASN A 171 -3.76 20.26 1.51
C ASN A 171 -4.03 20.86 0.13
N ARG A 172 -5.17 20.55 -0.49
CA ARG A 172 -5.57 21.14 -1.76
C ARG A 172 -5.71 22.67 -1.65
N ASN A 173 -6.37 23.15 -0.60
CA ASN A 173 -6.52 24.57 -0.34
C ASN A 173 -5.17 25.26 -0.08
N LYS A 174 -4.27 24.62 0.64
CA LYS A 174 -2.91 25.12 0.87
C LYS A 174 -2.08 25.20 -0.40
N ILE A 175 -2.16 24.18 -1.27
CA ILE A 175 -1.52 24.21 -2.59
C ILE A 175 -2.11 25.36 -3.43
N GLN A 176 -3.43 25.50 -3.46
CA GLN A 176 -4.07 26.62 -4.18
C GLN A 176 -3.64 27.98 -3.66
N ALA A 177 -3.54 28.17 -2.34
CA ALA A 177 -3.06 29.41 -1.74
C ALA A 177 -1.57 29.66 -2.01
N ALA A 178 -0.76 28.61 -2.10
CA ALA A 178 0.66 28.71 -2.45
C ALA A 178 0.91 29.06 -3.92
N PHE A 179 -0.04 28.75 -4.80
CA PHE A 179 0.00 29.01 -6.24
C PHE A 179 -1.28 29.74 -6.66
N GLU A 180 -1.51 30.95 -6.14
CA GLU A 180 -2.76 31.71 -6.32
C GLU A 180 -3.15 31.93 -7.78
N SER A 181 -2.17 32.12 -8.67
CA SER A 181 -2.39 32.32 -10.11
C SER A 181 -2.57 31.02 -10.89
N ALA A 182 -2.37 29.86 -10.28
CA ALA A 182 -2.48 28.57 -10.92
C ALA A 182 -3.89 27.99 -10.82
N THR A 183 -4.30 27.26 -11.85
CA THR A 183 -5.48 26.42 -11.82
C THR A 183 -5.06 25.00 -11.44
N LEU A 184 -5.68 24.42 -10.41
CA LEU A 184 -5.53 22.99 -10.09
C LEU A 184 -6.44 22.17 -11.00
N VAL A 185 -5.88 21.14 -11.63
CA VAL A 185 -6.56 20.29 -12.62
C VAL A 185 -6.48 18.84 -12.18
N ASP A 186 -7.61 18.16 -12.09
CA ASP A 186 -7.62 16.76 -11.71
C ASP A 186 -6.95 15.85 -12.76
N VAL A 187 -6.04 14.98 -12.28
CA VAL A 187 -5.34 13.95 -13.06
C VAL A 187 -5.59 12.53 -12.53
N ALA A 188 -6.35 12.36 -11.45
CA ALA A 188 -6.52 11.08 -10.76
C ALA A 188 -6.96 9.96 -11.70
N GLN A 189 -8.05 10.19 -12.46
CA GLN A 189 -8.57 9.18 -13.39
C GLN A 189 -7.60 8.86 -14.54
N ALA A 190 -6.85 9.84 -15.03
CA ALA A 190 -5.87 9.62 -16.08
C ALA A 190 -4.67 8.80 -15.58
N ALA A 191 -4.17 9.11 -14.38
CA ALA A 191 -3.12 8.33 -13.71
C ALA A 191 -3.59 6.90 -13.38
N MET A 192 -4.83 6.74 -12.91
CA MET A 192 -5.43 5.43 -12.68
C MET A 192 -5.47 4.58 -13.95
N ARG A 193 -5.97 5.11 -15.07
CA ARG A 193 -6.03 4.39 -16.35
C ARG A 193 -4.66 3.91 -16.81
N GLN A 194 -3.60 4.69 -16.58
CA GLN A 194 -2.25 4.26 -16.88
C GLN A 194 -1.83 3.03 -16.06
N ARG A 195 -2.18 2.97 -14.76
CA ARG A 195 -1.88 1.84 -13.89
C ARG A 195 -2.74 0.58 -14.19
N MET A 196 -3.90 0.75 -14.84
CA MET A 196 -4.75 -0.39 -15.19
C MET A 196 -4.10 -1.32 -16.22
N ILE A 197 -3.24 -0.79 -17.11
CA ILE A 197 -2.55 -1.57 -18.13
C ILE A 197 -1.14 -1.85 -17.63
N LYS A 198 -0.88 -3.12 -17.29
CA LYS A 198 0.38 -3.57 -16.71
C LYS A 198 1.45 -3.80 -17.77
N SER A 199 2.68 -3.43 -17.46
CA SER A 199 3.85 -3.80 -18.25
C SER A 199 4.26 -5.27 -18.00
N ALA A 200 5.21 -5.76 -18.77
CA ALA A 200 5.77 -7.09 -18.57
C ALA A 200 6.45 -7.22 -17.18
N GLU A 201 7.19 -6.21 -16.74
CA GLU A 201 7.83 -6.19 -15.41
C GLU A 201 6.79 -6.19 -14.28
N GLU A 202 5.71 -5.41 -14.42
CA GLU A 202 4.60 -5.41 -13.45
C GLU A 202 3.92 -6.78 -13.37
N ILE A 203 3.72 -7.45 -14.50
CA ILE A 203 3.13 -8.80 -14.55
C ILE A 203 4.01 -9.81 -13.82
N GLU A 204 5.32 -9.74 -13.95
CA GLU A 204 6.23 -10.64 -13.22
C GLU A 204 6.14 -10.42 -11.70
N VAL A 205 6.08 -9.19 -11.23
CA VAL A 205 5.87 -8.88 -9.80
C VAL A 205 4.53 -9.44 -9.31
N ILE A 206 3.47 -9.31 -10.10
CA ILE A 206 2.14 -9.85 -9.77
C ILE A 206 2.16 -11.39 -9.71
N LYS A 207 2.85 -12.06 -10.64
CA LYS A 207 3.03 -13.53 -10.62
C LYS A 207 3.76 -13.99 -9.35
N HIS A 208 4.81 -13.27 -8.96
CA HIS A 208 5.51 -13.55 -7.70
C HIS A 208 4.60 -13.34 -6.49
N GLY A 209 3.81 -12.26 -6.49
CA GLY A 209 2.84 -12.01 -5.44
C GLY A 209 1.78 -13.12 -5.32
N ALA A 210 1.25 -13.60 -6.44
CA ALA A 210 0.31 -14.72 -6.46
C ALA A 210 0.92 -16.00 -5.86
N ARG A 211 2.15 -16.35 -6.24
CA ARG A 211 2.89 -17.49 -5.66
C ARG A 211 3.11 -17.32 -4.15
N ILE A 212 3.40 -16.10 -3.69
CA ILE A 212 3.56 -15.82 -2.25
C ILE A 212 2.23 -16.01 -1.52
N GLY A 213 1.13 -15.58 -2.11
CA GLY A 213 -0.22 -15.84 -1.58
C GLY A 213 -0.52 -17.34 -1.47
N ASP A 214 -0.15 -18.13 -2.47
CA ASP A 214 -0.31 -19.60 -2.45
C ASP A 214 0.50 -20.24 -1.30
N LEU A 215 1.74 -19.80 -1.07
CA LEU A 215 2.56 -20.28 0.07
C LEU A 215 1.92 -19.91 1.43
N GLY A 216 1.38 -18.70 1.55
CA GLY A 216 0.63 -18.30 2.75
C GLY A 216 -0.60 -19.18 2.98
N GLY A 217 -1.38 -19.41 1.93
CA GLY A 217 -2.56 -20.29 1.97
C GLY A 217 -2.23 -21.73 2.31
N GLU A 218 -1.13 -22.26 1.79
CA GLU A 218 -0.66 -23.61 2.13
C GLU A 218 -0.22 -23.71 3.60
N ALA A 219 0.52 -22.72 4.10
CA ALA A 219 0.90 -22.65 5.51
C ALA A 219 -0.33 -22.63 6.43
N ILE A 220 -1.35 -21.85 6.09
CA ILE A 220 -2.62 -21.78 6.81
C ILE A 220 -3.32 -23.16 6.78
N ARG A 221 -3.51 -23.73 5.60
CA ARG A 221 -4.19 -25.02 5.46
C ARG A 221 -3.54 -26.10 6.32
N ASN A 222 -2.22 -26.12 6.40
CA ASN A 222 -1.47 -27.10 7.18
C ASN A 222 -1.52 -26.83 8.69
N ALA A 223 -1.85 -25.60 9.11
CA ALA A 223 -1.95 -25.21 10.52
C ALA A 223 -3.34 -25.42 11.11
N ILE A 224 -4.38 -25.54 10.27
CA ILE A 224 -5.77 -25.67 10.71
C ILE A 224 -5.94 -26.97 11.52
N THR A 225 -6.34 -26.80 12.79
CA THR A 225 -6.66 -27.90 13.71
C THR A 225 -7.66 -27.42 14.76
N ALA A 226 -8.37 -28.35 15.40
CA ALA A 226 -9.29 -27.99 16.48
C ALA A 226 -8.61 -27.21 17.59
N GLY A 227 -9.24 -26.13 18.02
CA GLY A 227 -8.77 -25.33 19.16
C GLY A 227 -7.67 -24.32 18.86
N ILE A 228 -7.08 -24.29 17.66
CA ILE A 228 -6.24 -23.16 17.22
C ILE A 228 -7.11 -21.93 17.05
N THR A 229 -6.59 -20.76 17.36
CA THR A 229 -7.32 -19.50 17.20
C THR A 229 -7.17 -18.92 15.81
N GLU A 230 -8.13 -18.09 15.38
CA GLU A 230 -8.04 -17.35 14.12
C GLU A 230 -6.74 -16.52 14.03
N TYR A 231 -6.34 -15.89 15.15
CA TYR A 231 -5.08 -15.12 15.23
C TYR A 231 -3.84 -15.97 14.95
N GLU A 232 -3.75 -17.15 15.57
CA GLU A 232 -2.61 -18.04 15.38
C GLU A 232 -2.49 -18.45 13.92
N VAL A 233 -3.61 -18.81 13.30
CA VAL A 233 -3.65 -19.16 11.88
C VAL A 233 -3.24 -17.98 10.98
N ALA A 234 -3.78 -16.78 11.26
CA ALA A 234 -3.46 -15.57 10.49
C ALA A 234 -1.97 -15.20 10.60
N LEU A 235 -1.36 -15.34 11.77
CA LEU A 235 0.07 -15.08 11.98
C LEU A 235 0.94 -16.07 11.23
N ILE A 236 0.60 -17.36 11.22
CA ILE A 236 1.34 -18.41 10.48
C ILE A 236 1.37 -18.10 8.98
N GLY A 237 0.22 -17.74 8.40
CA GLY A 237 0.16 -17.38 6.98
C GLY A 237 0.92 -16.10 6.66
N THR A 238 0.80 -15.08 7.52
CA THR A 238 1.54 -13.82 7.37
C THR A 238 3.04 -14.04 7.44
N GLU A 239 3.53 -14.82 8.41
CA GLU A 239 4.94 -15.15 8.56
C GLU A 239 5.49 -15.85 7.32
N ALA A 240 4.79 -16.84 6.79
CA ALA A 240 5.19 -17.56 5.59
C ALA A 240 5.34 -16.62 4.38
N MET A 241 4.38 -15.71 4.18
CA MET A 241 4.42 -14.72 3.09
C MET A 241 5.57 -13.73 3.27
N VAL A 242 5.76 -13.18 4.48
CA VAL A 242 6.82 -12.20 4.76
C VAL A 242 8.21 -12.80 4.55
N HIS A 243 8.45 -14.03 5.01
CA HIS A 243 9.71 -14.73 4.78
C HIS A 243 10.00 -14.93 3.29
N GLU A 244 8.99 -15.28 2.51
CA GLU A 244 9.17 -15.47 1.07
C GLU A 244 9.40 -14.14 0.33
N ILE A 245 8.74 -13.05 0.73
CA ILE A 245 9.02 -11.71 0.18
C ILE A 245 10.48 -11.35 0.46
N ALA A 246 10.93 -11.49 1.70
CA ALA A 246 12.30 -11.16 2.09
C ALA A 246 13.35 -12.00 1.31
N ARG A 247 13.04 -13.27 1.05
CA ARG A 247 13.93 -14.16 0.28
C ARG A 247 14.00 -13.81 -1.20
N THR A 248 12.86 -13.45 -1.79
CA THR A 248 12.74 -13.20 -3.24
C THR A 248 13.11 -11.77 -3.62
N PHE A 249 12.80 -10.81 -2.76
CA PHE A 249 13.00 -9.38 -2.98
C PHE A 249 13.77 -8.76 -1.80
N PRO A 250 15.05 -9.07 -1.61
CA PRO A 250 15.82 -8.69 -0.42
C PRO A 250 15.95 -7.17 -0.22
N ASP A 251 15.84 -6.39 -1.29
CA ASP A 251 15.87 -4.93 -1.24
C ASP A 251 14.48 -4.28 -1.11
N SER A 252 13.41 -5.08 -1.23
CA SER A 252 12.05 -4.57 -1.08
C SER A 252 11.70 -4.32 0.39
N GLU A 253 10.93 -3.28 0.63
CA GLU A 253 10.39 -3.02 1.95
C GLU A 253 9.20 -3.94 2.20
N ILE A 254 9.22 -4.64 3.34
CA ILE A 254 8.14 -5.51 3.76
C ILE A 254 7.10 -4.66 4.47
N ARG A 255 5.92 -4.55 3.87
CA ARG A 255 4.84 -3.75 4.38
C ARG A 255 3.50 -4.25 3.88
N ASP A 256 2.46 -4.04 4.69
CA ASP A 256 1.05 -4.27 4.33
C ASP A 256 0.78 -5.69 3.76
N THR A 257 1.48 -6.72 4.28
CA THR A 257 1.22 -8.12 4.00
C THR A 257 0.49 -8.71 5.20
N TRP A 258 -0.73 -9.22 4.97
CA TRP A 258 -1.57 -9.75 6.07
C TRP A 258 -2.47 -10.89 5.62
N VAL A 259 -3.10 -11.50 6.61
CA VAL A 259 -4.12 -12.53 6.44
C VAL A 259 -5.39 -12.08 7.16
N TRP A 260 -6.52 -12.17 6.46
CA TRP A 260 -7.82 -12.29 7.10
C TRP A 260 -8.21 -13.76 7.15
N PHE A 261 -8.41 -14.27 8.34
CA PHE A 261 -8.88 -15.62 8.57
C PHE A 261 -10.04 -15.59 9.56
N GLN A 262 -11.18 -16.08 9.11
CA GLN A 262 -12.40 -16.12 9.90
C GLN A 262 -12.90 -17.56 10.00
N SER A 263 -13.62 -17.85 11.09
CA SER A 263 -14.19 -19.18 11.35
C SER A 263 -15.63 -19.07 11.89
N GLY A 264 -16.49 -19.99 11.49
CA GLY A 264 -17.88 -20.08 11.93
C GLY A 264 -18.62 -18.76 11.79
N ILE A 265 -19.19 -18.23 12.88
CA ILE A 265 -20.00 -16.98 12.84
C ILE A 265 -19.20 -15.77 12.30
N ASN A 266 -17.88 -15.73 12.45
CA ASN A 266 -17.09 -14.63 11.96
C ASN A 266 -16.97 -14.61 10.41
N THR A 267 -17.50 -15.61 9.70
CA THR A 267 -17.54 -15.63 8.22
C THR A 267 -18.75 -14.90 7.64
N ASP A 268 -19.60 -14.28 8.47
CA ASP A 268 -20.77 -13.51 8.04
C ASP A 268 -20.43 -12.18 7.34
N GLY A 269 -19.17 -11.75 7.40
CA GLY A 269 -18.63 -10.58 6.71
C GLY A 269 -17.20 -10.81 6.22
N ALA A 270 -16.97 -10.54 4.93
CA ALA A 270 -15.65 -10.77 4.31
C ALA A 270 -14.50 -9.97 4.95
N HIS A 271 -14.80 -8.84 5.59
CA HIS A 271 -13.82 -7.97 6.25
C HIS A 271 -13.83 -8.09 7.78
N ASN A 272 -14.39 -9.16 8.33
CA ASN A 272 -14.25 -9.41 9.76
C ASN A 272 -12.80 -9.77 10.10
N TRP A 273 -12.30 -9.14 11.16
CA TRP A 273 -10.92 -9.36 11.61
C TRP A 273 -10.77 -10.71 12.30
N ALA A 274 -9.59 -11.30 12.19
CA ALA A 274 -9.22 -12.48 12.97
C ALA A 274 -9.32 -12.17 14.47
N THR A 275 -9.90 -13.10 15.23
CA THR A 275 -10.15 -12.99 16.66
C THR A 275 -9.47 -14.12 17.44
N THR A 276 -9.69 -14.16 18.75
CA THR A 276 -9.28 -15.28 19.61
C THR A 276 -10.27 -16.44 19.57
N ARG A 277 -11.26 -16.42 18.66
CA ARG A 277 -12.16 -17.55 18.47
C ARG A 277 -11.36 -18.78 18.07
N LYS A 278 -11.63 -19.89 18.73
CA LYS A 278 -11.05 -21.20 18.43
C LYS A 278 -11.83 -21.89 17.34
N ILE A 279 -11.14 -22.49 16.39
CA ILE A 279 -11.73 -23.31 15.34
C ILE A 279 -12.41 -24.53 15.99
N GLN A 280 -13.64 -24.80 15.56
CA GLN A 280 -14.48 -25.89 16.01
C GLN A 280 -14.84 -26.81 14.86
N GLU A 281 -15.21 -28.06 15.19
CA GLU A 281 -15.72 -29.01 14.21
C GLU A 281 -16.95 -28.43 13.49
N HIS A 282 -17.04 -28.66 12.19
CA HIS A 282 -18.06 -28.17 11.27
C HIS A 282 -18.02 -26.67 10.98
N ASP A 283 -16.95 -25.93 11.38
CA ASP A 283 -16.80 -24.54 11.01
C ASP A 283 -16.61 -24.37 9.50
N ILE A 284 -17.30 -23.39 8.92
CA ILE A 284 -16.90 -22.76 7.66
C ILE A 284 -15.71 -21.85 7.97
N LEU A 285 -14.70 -21.87 7.12
CA LEU A 285 -13.50 -21.07 7.25
C LEU A 285 -13.32 -20.19 6.01
N SER A 286 -13.04 -18.91 6.22
CA SER A 286 -12.66 -17.98 5.16
C SER A 286 -11.17 -17.67 5.29
N LEU A 287 -10.40 -18.07 4.28
CA LEU A 287 -8.95 -17.89 4.18
C LEU A 287 -8.66 -16.81 3.15
N ASN A 288 -8.03 -15.72 3.55
CA ASN A 288 -7.72 -14.60 2.67
C ASN A 288 -6.28 -14.12 2.93
N CYS A 289 -5.39 -14.35 1.97
CA CYS A 289 -3.99 -13.94 2.00
C CYS A 289 -3.78 -12.75 1.07
N PHE A 290 -3.20 -11.68 1.59
CA PHE A 290 -2.94 -10.44 0.86
C PHE A 290 -1.45 -10.07 0.95
N PRO A 291 -0.56 -10.72 0.19
CA PRO A 291 0.81 -10.25 0.09
C PRO A 291 0.90 -8.96 -0.71
N MET A 292 1.68 -8.01 -0.23
CA MET A 292 2.07 -6.83 -0.98
C MET A 292 3.55 -6.93 -1.36
N THR A 293 3.84 -7.05 -2.64
CA THR A 293 5.18 -7.09 -3.18
C THR A 293 5.45 -5.80 -3.95
N SER A 294 6.38 -4.99 -3.47
CA SER A 294 6.78 -3.73 -4.12
C SER A 294 5.61 -2.80 -4.48
N GLY A 295 4.60 -2.74 -3.62
CA GLY A 295 3.40 -1.91 -3.83
C GLY A 295 2.28 -2.59 -4.62
N TYR A 296 2.45 -3.84 -5.05
CA TYR A 296 1.42 -4.62 -5.75
C TYR A 296 0.82 -5.65 -4.81
N TYR A 297 -0.48 -5.53 -4.59
CA TYR A 297 -1.25 -6.55 -3.89
C TYR A 297 -1.64 -7.67 -4.84
N THR A 298 -1.61 -8.89 -4.30
CA THR A 298 -2.30 -10.05 -4.86
C THR A 298 -3.20 -10.63 -3.78
N ALA A 299 -4.16 -11.43 -4.18
CA ALA A 299 -5.10 -12.05 -3.26
C ALA A 299 -5.23 -13.54 -3.52
N LEU A 300 -5.20 -14.34 -2.46
CA LEU A 300 -5.67 -15.70 -2.45
C LEU A 300 -6.83 -15.79 -1.47
N GLU A 301 -8.02 -16.09 -1.98
CA GLU A 301 -9.24 -16.19 -1.18
C GLU A 301 -9.87 -17.56 -1.36
N ARG A 302 -10.10 -18.30 -0.28
CA ARG A 302 -10.66 -19.65 -0.32
C ARG A 302 -11.65 -19.86 0.84
N THR A 303 -12.73 -20.56 0.52
CA THR A 303 -13.63 -21.11 1.53
C THR A 303 -13.23 -22.57 1.80
N LEU A 304 -13.04 -22.91 3.05
CA LEU A 304 -12.69 -24.23 3.54
C LEU A 304 -13.72 -24.69 4.58
N PHE A 305 -13.68 -25.96 4.95
CA PHE A 305 -14.44 -26.50 6.05
C PHE A 305 -13.47 -27.24 7.00
N TYR A 306 -13.73 -27.13 8.30
CA TYR A 306 -13.06 -27.98 9.27
C TYR A 306 -14.01 -29.13 9.65
N GLY A 307 -13.66 -30.34 9.28
CA GLY A 307 -14.56 -31.49 9.33
C GLY A 307 -15.55 -31.56 8.16
N GLU A 308 -16.62 -32.32 8.32
CA GLU A 308 -17.64 -32.51 7.29
C GLU A 308 -18.62 -31.34 7.24
N PRO A 309 -18.81 -30.67 6.08
CA PRO A 309 -19.80 -29.63 5.93
C PRO A 309 -21.24 -30.20 5.95
N ASP A 310 -22.20 -29.40 6.37
CA ASP A 310 -23.59 -29.73 6.13
C ASP A 310 -23.95 -29.68 4.63
N ALA A 311 -25.03 -30.38 4.25
CA ALA A 311 -25.41 -30.54 2.84
C ALA A 311 -25.70 -29.18 2.14
N ARG A 312 -26.27 -28.21 2.87
CA ARG A 312 -26.57 -26.90 2.30
C ARG A 312 -25.32 -26.07 2.10
N SER A 313 -24.40 -26.08 3.02
CA SER A 313 -23.11 -25.40 2.91
C SER A 313 -22.30 -25.96 1.73
N LEU A 314 -22.27 -27.29 1.57
CA LEU A 314 -21.60 -27.93 0.45
C LEU A 314 -22.27 -27.61 -0.90
N GLU A 315 -23.59 -27.55 -0.96
CA GLU A 315 -24.33 -27.13 -2.16
C GLU A 315 -23.95 -25.69 -2.58
N LEU A 316 -23.98 -24.74 -1.64
CA LEU A 316 -23.61 -23.34 -1.90
C LEU A 316 -22.15 -23.21 -2.35
N TRP A 317 -21.25 -23.97 -1.73
CA TRP A 317 -19.85 -24.00 -2.11
C TRP A 317 -19.66 -24.52 -3.55
N ASN A 318 -20.38 -25.58 -3.94
CA ASN A 318 -20.33 -26.14 -5.29
C ASN A 318 -20.83 -25.12 -6.34
N ILE A 319 -21.90 -24.39 -6.05
CA ILE A 319 -22.42 -23.31 -6.93
C ILE A 319 -21.34 -22.20 -7.08
N ASN A 320 -20.70 -21.79 -6.00
CA ASN A 320 -19.58 -20.83 -6.08
C ASN A 320 -18.41 -21.35 -6.91
N VAL A 321 -18.07 -22.63 -6.82
CA VAL A 321 -17.01 -23.27 -7.66
C VAL A 321 -17.42 -23.27 -9.12
N GLU A 322 -18.67 -23.51 -9.45
CA GLU A 322 -19.20 -23.41 -10.82
C GLU A 322 -19.02 -22.00 -11.37
N VAL A 323 -19.48 -20.98 -10.62
CA VAL A 323 -19.34 -19.57 -10.98
C VAL A 323 -17.87 -19.19 -11.19
N HIS A 324 -16.98 -19.62 -10.28
CA HIS A 324 -15.54 -19.37 -10.39
C HIS A 324 -14.93 -19.97 -11.65
N LYS A 325 -15.20 -21.25 -11.92
CA LYS A 325 -14.71 -21.92 -13.13
C LYS A 325 -15.21 -21.23 -14.39
N ARG A 326 -16.51 -20.89 -14.43
CA ARG A 326 -17.07 -20.17 -15.57
C ARG A 326 -16.43 -18.80 -15.76
N GLY A 327 -16.19 -18.06 -14.68
CA GLY A 327 -15.50 -16.78 -14.71
C GLY A 327 -14.10 -16.88 -15.35
N LEU A 328 -13.33 -17.90 -14.97
CA LEU A 328 -11.99 -18.13 -15.56
C LEU A 328 -12.05 -18.41 -17.06
N GLU A 329 -13.07 -19.13 -17.54
CA GLU A 329 -13.27 -19.39 -18.98
C GLU A 329 -13.62 -18.12 -19.78
N LEU A 330 -14.29 -17.15 -19.16
CA LEU A 330 -14.75 -15.91 -19.78
C LEU A 330 -13.67 -14.83 -19.82
N ILE A 331 -12.63 -14.89 -18.97
CA ILE A 331 -11.54 -13.93 -18.93
C ILE A 331 -10.63 -14.15 -20.14
N LYS A 332 -10.83 -13.36 -21.19
CA LYS A 332 -10.05 -13.40 -22.43
C LYS A 332 -9.74 -12.00 -22.91
N PRO A 333 -8.68 -11.79 -23.71
CA PRO A 333 -8.43 -10.51 -24.35
C PRO A 333 -9.66 -10.02 -25.14
N GLY A 334 -10.10 -8.80 -24.88
CA GLY A 334 -11.28 -8.18 -25.49
C GLY A 334 -12.60 -8.48 -24.80
N ALA A 335 -12.65 -9.34 -23.78
CA ALA A 335 -13.86 -9.57 -22.99
C ALA A 335 -14.24 -8.30 -22.20
N VAL A 336 -15.53 -8.01 -22.13
CA VAL A 336 -16.06 -6.86 -21.41
C VAL A 336 -16.49 -7.31 -20.00
N CYS A 337 -15.95 -6.71 -18.96
CA CYS A 337 -16.18 -7.13 -17.58
C CYS A 337 -17.65 -7.18 -17.19
N LYS A 338 -18.49 -6.21 -17.66
CA LYS A 338 -19.93 -6.21 -17.39
C LYS A 338 -20.66 -7.43 -18.00
N ASP A 339 -20.19 -7.93 -19.17
CA ASP A 339 -20.81 -9.05 -19.84
C ASP A 339 -20.44 -10.36 -19.12
N ILE A 340 -19.20 -10.47 -18.64
CA ILE A 340 -18.77 -11.56 -17.73
C ILE A 340 -19.67 -11.56 -16.48
N ALA A 341 -19.82 -10.41 -15.82
CA ALA A 341 -20.66 -10.32 -14.63
C ALA A 341 -22.13 -10.68 -14.91
N ALA A 342 -22.68 -10.27 -16.05
CA ALA A 342 -24.04 -10.63 -16.45
C ALA A 342 -24.19 -12.16 -16.62
N GLU A 343 -23.27 -12.81 -17.33
CA GLU A 343 -23.29 -14.26 -17.52
C GLU A 343 -23.17 -15.04 -16.20
N LEU A 344 -22.28 -14.60 -15.29
CA LEU A 344 -22.15 -15.21 -13.98
C LEU A 344 -23.41 -15.02 -13.11
N ASN A 345 -24.12 -13.89 -13.26
CA ASN A 345 -25.40 -13.69 -12.58
C ASN A 345 -26.45 -14.71 -13.00
N GLU A 346 -26.48 -15.16 -14.26
CA GLU A 346 -27.45 -16.15 -14.74
C GLU A 346 -27.31 -17.48 -14.01
N ILE A 347 -26.09 -17.88 -13.60
CA ILE A 347 -25.91 -19.06 -12.76
C ILE A 347 -26.62 -18.90 -11.43
N TYR A 348 -26.44 -17.74 -10.76
CA TYR A 348 -27.13 -17.46 -9.50
C TYR A 348 -28.64 -17.32 -9.66
N VAL A 349 -29.12 -16.78 -10.78
CA VAL A 349 -30.57 -16.74 -11.12
C VAL A 349 -31.13 -18.15 -11.21
N GLY A 350 -30.44 -19.06 -11.92
CA GLY A 350 -30.83 -20.46 -12.06
C GLY A 350 -30.98 -21.19 -10.72
N HIS A 351 -30.22 -20.80 -9.72
CA HIS A 351 -30.28 -21.36 -8.35
C HIS A 351 -31.14 -20.52 -7.37
N GLY A 352 -31.76 -19.42 -7.81
CA GLY A 352 -32.53 -18.53 -6.93
C GLY A 352 -31.69 -17.76 -5.92
N LEU A 353 -30.39 -17.57 -6.18
CA LEU A 353 -29.41 -17.02 -5.23
C LEU A 353 -28.91 -15.61 -5.59
N LEU A 354 -29.39 -14.99 -6.67
CA LEU A 354 -28.88 -13.68 -7.10
C LEU A 354 -29.01 -12.60 -6.01
N ALA A 355 -30.07 -12.63 -5.20
CA ALA A 355 -30.26 -11.69 -4.10
C ALA A 355 -29.22 -11.81 -2.99
N ASN A 356 -28.53 -12.94 -2.90
CA ASN A 356 -27.46 -13.18 -1.92
C ASN A 356 -26.10 -12.64 -2.39
N ARG A 357 -25.98 -12.27 -3.66
CA ARG A 357 -24.75 -11.65 -4.19
C ARG A 357 -24.71 -10.17 -3.86
N THR A 358 -23.90 -9.77 -2.89
CA THR A 358 -23.85 -8.41 -2.35
C THR A 358 -22.66 -7.59 -2.85
N PHE A 359 -21.68 -8.20 -3.52
CA PHE A 359 -20.49 -7.52 -4.08
C PHE A 359 -20.02 -8.18 -5.38
N GLY A 360 -18.94 -7.64 -6.00
CA GLY A 360 -18.46 -8.07 -7.31
C GLY A 360 -17.85 -9.49 -7.33
N TYR A 361 -17.48 -9.95 -8.53
CA TYR A 361 -16.87 -11.28 -8.75
C TYR A 361 -15.34 -11.29 -8.61
N GLY A 362 -14.71 -10.15 -8.43
CA GLY A 362 -13.27 -10.00 -8.35
C GLY A 362 -12.82 -8.63 -8.84
N HIS A 363 -11.51 -8.44 -8.86
CA HIS A 363 -10.85 -7.19 -9.24
C HIS A 363 -9.47 -7.44 -9.85
#